data_876978ddf5ccac7ec0e962d61f15abbc
#
_entry.id   876978ddf5ccac7ec0e962d61f15abbc
#
_cell.length_a   1.000
_cell.length_b   1.000
_cell.length_c   1.000
_cell.angle_alpha   90.00
_cell.angle_beta   90.00
_cell.angle_gamma   90.00
#
_symmetry.space_group_name_H-M   'P 1'
#
loop_
_entity.id
_entity.type
_entity.pdbx_description
1 polymer ?
#
loop_
_entity_poly.entity_id
_entity_poly.type
_entity_poly.pdbx_seq_one_letter_code
_entity_poly.pdbx_strand_id
1 'polypeptide(L)'
;KSKILLLENHDDFGGHAKRNEFHQSGDMVLSLGGTHNLEWWRFSETVNQFMAEHGVDVRAMRKQMDFAYGRDAANGQAMWFDEDTYGVNRLVTHFSLSAKLSPNDIDQIPISDAGRASLKRFYGSAPRFEDWTEAEAEELLSSISYPDFLRQYGGLTEDAVQLFDKEEHGSWGLEMRAISAAEAIWEGYPGAHLFGEEWSEDSFGYPVAMWPDGNASLVRLMVAKLMPHSAPDVTADNVAIAHFDYSALDRKNANVRLRLNATVIGVDNTDQGVSVTYASSEGELKQVSAQHTVLACYHSVIPHLCPTMPETQKAALQYQVKVPMILTNVLLRNSEALDKLGVDAISCPGRLHARLFLFKGLNTGGYQRPGSADEAVSLVFWGSISP
;
A
#
# COMPACT_ATOMS: atom_id res chain seq x y z
N LYS A 1 35.01 15.16 -6.86
CA LYS A 1 33.59 14.76 -6.78
C LYS A 1 33.50 13.23 -6.96
N SER A 2 32.77 12.54 -6.11
CA SER A 2 32.56 11.10 -6.23
C SER A 2 31.75 10.77 -7.50
N LYS A 3 32.06 9.64 -8.12
CA LYS A 3 31.25 9.08 -9.23
C LYS A 3 30.33 8.01 -8.65
N ILE A 4 29.06 8.04 -9.00
CA ILE A 4 28.03 7.12 -8.55
C ILE A 4 27.38 6.49 -9.77
N LEU A 5 27.24 5.15 -9.76
CA LEU A 5 26.47 4.40 -10.73
C LEU A 5 25.39 3.64 -9.98
N LEU A 6 24.12 3.91 -10.28
CA LEU A 6 22.98 3.10 -9.84
C LEU A 6 22.69 2.08 -10.93
N LEU A 7 22.54 0.82 -10.54
CA LEU A 7 22.09 -0.27 -11.40
C LEU A 7 20.68 -0.67 -10.98
N GLU A 8 19.75 -0.56 -11.90
CA GLU A 8 18.32 -0.89 -11.70
C GLU A 8 17.93 -2.00 -12.67
N ASN A 9 17.32 -3.07 -12.17
CA ASN A 9 16.95 -4.23 -12.98
C ASN A 9 15.71 -4.03 -13.85
N HIS A 10 14.87 -3.05 -13.52
CA HIS A 10 13.68 -2.73 -14.29
C HIS A 10 13.96 -1.73 -15.42
N ASP A 11 12.96 -1.53 -16.24
CA ASP A 11 12.91 -0.54 -17.33
C ASP A 11 12.59 0.88 -16.85
N ASP A 12 12.27 1.03 -15.57
CA ASP A 12 12.00 2.29 -14.89
C ASP A 12 12.66 2.30 -13.50
N PHE A 13 12.82 3.48 -12.93
CA PHE A 13 13.40 3.69 -11.61
C PHE A 13 12.30 3.85 -10.54
N GLY A 14 12.66 3.60 -9.28
CA GLY A 14 11.77 3.80 -8.12
C GLY A 14 11.35 2.52 -7.42
N GLY A 15 11.62 1.35 -7.98
CA GLY A 15 11.26 0.07 -7.37
C GLY A 15 9.75 -0.02 -7.11
N HIS A 16 9.32 -0.15 -5.84
CA HIS A 16 7.91 -0.16 -5.46
C HIS A 16 7.21 1.19 -5.64
N ALA A 17 7.94 2.30 -5.70
CA ALA A 17 7.41 3.60 -6.07
C ALA A 17 7.21 3.69 -7.59
N LYS A 18 6.60 2.65 -8.17
CA LYS A 18 6.31 2.58 -9.60
C LYS A 18 5.07 3.41 -9.91
N ARG A 19 5.12 4.08 -11.06
CA ARG A 19 4.03 4.87 -11.60
C ARG A 19 3.11 4.01 -12.46
N ASN A 20 1.81 4.16 -12.32
CA ASN A 20 0.82 3.68 -13.27
C ASN A 20 0.25 4.86 -14.04
N GLU A 21 0.40 4.81 -15.36
CA GLU A 21 0.04 5.88 -16.27
C GLU A 21 -0.73 5.32 -17.47
N PHE A 22 -1.92 5.83 -17.68
CA PHE A 22 -2.77 5.46 -18.80
C PHE A 22 -2.99 6.67 -19.70
N HIS A 23 -3.13 6.44 -21.00
CA HIS A 23 -3.45 7.48 -21.97
C HIS A 23 -4.72 7.10 -22.72
N GLN A 24 -5.72 7.97 -22.67
CA GLN A 24 -6.97 7.80 -23.41
C GLN A 24 -7.39 9.13 -24.05
N SER A 25 -7.59 9.12 -25.37
CA SER A 25 -8.08 10.29 -26.13
C SER A 25 -7.23 11.57 -25.96
N GLY A 26 -5.94 11.42 -25.62
CA GLY A 26 -5.02 12.54 -25.37
C GLY A 26 -4.89 12.94 -23.91
N ASP A 27 -5.73 12.43 -23.04
CA ASP A 27 -5.67 12.67 -21.60
C ASP A 27 -4.83 11.61 -20.89
N MET A 28 -4.10 12.03 -19.86
CA MET A 28 -3.32 11.17 -19.00
C MET A 28 -4.09 10.88 -17.71
N VAL A 29 -4.28 9.60 -17.39
CA VAL A 29 -4.84 9.16 -16.11
C VAL A 29 -3.74 8.51 -15.29
N LEU A 30 -3.43 9.09 -14.14
CA LEU A 30 -2.48 8.57 -13.18
C LEU A 30 -3.17 7.70 -12.14
N SER A 31 -2.47 6.67 -11.69
CA SER A 31 -2.95 5.78 -10.65
C SER A 31 -1.82 5.32 -9.73
N LEU A 32 -2.21 4.76 -8.59
CA LEU A 32 -1.31 4.35 -7.53
C LEU A 32 -0.42 3.17 -7.95
N GLY A 33 0.83 3.21 -7.49
CA GLY A 33 1.75 2.10 -7.54
C GLY A 33 1.86 1.38 -6.20
N GLY A 34 2.97 0.67 -5.98
CA GLY A 34 3.19 -0.15 -4.79
C GLY A 34 3.41 0.63 -3.49
N THR A 35 3.68 1.93 -3.53
CA THR A 35 3.84 2.80 -2.35
C THR A 35 3.32 4.19 -2.64
N HIS A 36 2.54 4.75 -1.73
CA HIS A 36 1.85 6.01 -2.00
C HIS A 36 1.68 6.94 -0.79
N ASN A 37 1.58 6.41 0.43
CA ASN A 37 1.32 7.22 1.61
C ASN A 37 2.55 8.00 2.08
N LEU A 38 2.37 9.28 2.37
CA LEU A 38 3.30 10.10 3.11
C LEU A 38 2.75 10.32 4.52
N GLU A 39 3.21 9.52 5.47
CA GLU A 39 2.83 9.58 6.89
C GLU A 39 3.65 10.67 7.60
N TRP A 40 3.46 11.91 7.19
CA TRP A 40 4.29 13.05 7.54
C TRP A 40 4.37 13.34 9.05
N TRP A 41 3.39 12.92 9.83
CA TRP A 41 3.41 13.06 11.30
C TRP A 41 4.43 12.16 11.98
N ARG A 42 4.91 11.12 11.27
CA ARG A 42 5.96 10.20 11.72
C ARG A 42 7.34 10.57 11.20
N PHE A 43 7.47 11.63 10.40
CA PHE A 43 8.74 11.99 9.80
C PHE A 43 9.75 12.48 10.84
N SER A 44 10.96 11.90 10.81
CA SER A 44 12.09 12.43 11.55
C SER A 44 12.50 13.81 11.04
N GLU A 45 13.31 14.54 11.82
CA GLU A 45 13.86 15.83 11.40
C GLU A 45 14.62 15.70 10.06
N THR A 46 15.39 14.64 9.89
CA THR A 46 16.14 14.35 8.64
C THR A 46 15.19 14.20 7.44
N VAL A 47 14.07 13.49 7.61
CA VAL A 47 13.10 13.31 6.52
C VAL A 47 12.39 14.64 6.22
N ASN A 48 12.01 15.40 7.24
CA ASN A 48 11.41 16.74 7.05
C ASN A 48 12.35 17.69 6.30
N GLN A 49 13.64 17.71 6.67
CA GLN A 49 14.65 18.50 5.96
C GLN A 49 14.81 18.03 4.51
N PHE A 50 14.86 16.73 4.29
CA PHE A 50 14.96 16.16 2.94
C PHE A 50 13.78 16.57 2.05
N MET A 51 12.55 16.51 2.57
CA MET A 51 11.35 16.95 1.85
C MET A 51 11.42 18.45 1.49
N ALA A 52 11.81 19.29 2.47
CA ALA A 52 11.97 20.72 2.25
C ALA A 52 13.05 21.04 1.19
N GLU A 53 14.17 20.32 1.20
CA GLU A 53 15.24 20.46 0.19
C GLU A 53 14.79 20.11 -1.24
N HIS A 54 13.73 19.29 -1.37
CA HIS A 54 13.08 18.95 -2.64
C HIS A 54 11.85 19.81 -2.95
N GLY A 55 11.61 20.86 -2.14
CA GLY A 55 10.50 21.78 -2.34
C GLY A 55 9.13 21.19 -2.00
N VAL A 56 9.08 20.10 -1.22
CA VAL A 56 7.84 19.41 -0.86
C VAL A 56 7.33 19.92 0.48
N ASP A 57 6.22 20.65 0.47
CA ASP A 57 5.44 20.98 1.66
C ASP A 57 4.29 19.97 1.78
N VAL A 58 4.52 18.91 2.55
CA VAL A 58 3.56 17.81 2.71
C VAL A 58 2.27 18.28 3.36
N ARG A 59 2.32 19.26 4.26
CA ARG A 59 1.13 19.82 4.93
C ARG A 59 0.28 20.65 3.98
N ALA A 60 0.93 21.45 3.12
CA ALA A 60 0.22 22.18 2.07
C ALA A 60 -0.38 21.21 1.03
N MET A 61 0.35 20.16 0.68
CA MET A 61 -0.15 19.09 -0.20
C MET A 61 -1.41 18.44 0.39
N ARG A 62 -1.41 18.05 1.68
CA ARG A 62 -2.59 17.47 2.34
C ARG A 62 -3.82 18.37 2.29
N LYS A 63 -3.65 19.68 2.43
CA LYS A 63 -4.76 20.65 2.34
C LYS A 63 -5.37 20.74 0.95
N GLN A 64 -4.64 20.38 -0.10
CA GLN A 64 -5.14 20.35 -1.48
C GLN A 64 -5.87 19.04 -1.82
N MET A 65 -5.77 18.04 -0.95
CA MET A 65 -6.47 16.76 -1.13
C MET A 65 -7.94 16.93 -0.71
N ASP A 66 -8.83 16.78 -1.68
CA ASP A 66 -10.29 16.82 -1.50
C ASP A 66 -10.90 15.41 -1.52
N PHE A 67 -10.05 14.43 -1.36
CA PHE A 67 -10.35 13.02 -1.46
C PHE A 67 -10.19 12.37 -0.08
N ALA A 68 -11.24 11.69 0.39
CA ALA A 68 -11.18 10.86 1.57
C ALA A 68 -10.44 9.56 1.23
N TYR A 69 -9.35 9.31 1.94
CA TYR A 69 -8.56 8.10 1.80
C TYR A 69 -8.81 7.16 2.98
N GLY A 70 -8.95 5.88 2.68
CA GLY A 70 -9.16 4.87 3.69
C GLY A 70 -10.61 4.79 4.17
N ARG A 71 -10.81 4.70 5.49
CA ARG A 71 -12.10 4.40 6.12
C ARG A 71 -13.03 5.59 6.28
N ASP A 72 -12.52 6.79 6.04
CA ASP A 72 -13.32 8.03 6.15
C ASP A 72 -14.47 8.11 5.14
N ALA A 73 -14.48 7.21 4.15
CA ALA A 73 -15.53 7.12 3.14
C ALA A 73 -16.66 6.16 3.55
N ALA A 74 -17.21 6.29 4.76
CA ALA A 74 -18.32 5.45 5.23
C ALA A 74 -19.51 5.42 4.25
N ASN A 75 -19.73 6.51 3.51
CA ASN A 75 -20.80 6.61 2.52
C ASN A 75 -20.52 5.94 1.18
N GLY A 76 -19.26 5.59 0.89
CA GLY A 76 -18.86 4.98 -0.39
C GLY A 76 -18.47 3.51 -0.32
N GLN A 77 -18.61 2.86 0.83
CA GLN A 77 -18.21 1.46 1.02
C GLN A 77 -19.32 0.48 0.63
N ALA A 78 -18.92 -0.66 0.07
CA ALA A 78 -19.81 -1.79 -0.19
C ALA A 78 -19.08 -3.10 0.06
N MET A 79 -19.83 -4.19 0.21
CA MET A 79 -19.30 -5.55 0.28
C MET A 79 -19.95 -6.41 -0.78
N TRP A 80 -19.12 -7.15 -1.51
CA TRP A 80 -19.55 -8.15 -2.49
C TRP A 80 -19.44 -9.55 -1.90
N PHE A 81 -20.58 -10.20 -1.79
CA PHE A 81 -20.70 -11.61 -1.43
C PHE A 81 -20.83 -12.43 -2.71
N ASP A 82 -19.84 -13.25 -3.00
CA ASP A 82 -19.79 -14.07 -4.19
C ASP A 82 -20.42 -15.45 -4.01
N GLU A 83 -20.85 -16.05 -5.12
CA GLU A 83 -21.53 -17.34 -5.12
C GLU A 83 -20.66 -18.50 -4.64
N ASP A 84 -19.36 -18.47 -4.97
CA ASP A 84 -18.45 -19.57 -4.61
C ASP A 84 -18.21 -19.64 -3.09
N THR A 85 -18.14 -18.47 -2.44
CA THR A 85 -17.87 -18.36 -0.99
C THR A 85 -19.15 -18.37 -0.16
N TYR A 86 -20.19 -17.65 -0.63
CA TYR A 86 -21.40 -17.38 0.17
C TYR A 86 -22.69 -18.00 -0.42
N GLY A 87 -22.60 -18.70 -1.56
CA GLY A 87 -23.75 -19.30 -2.24
C GLY A 87 -24.68 -18.28 -2.91
N VAL A 88 -24.29 -17.01 -3.00
CA VAL A 88 -25.09 -15.94 -3.64
C VAL A 88 -24.16 -14.92 -4.28
N ASN A 89 -24.64 -14.23 -5.32
CA ASN A 89 -24.01 -13.02 -5.84
C ASN A 89 -24.80 -11.81 -5.33
N ARG A 90 -24.27 -11.10 -4.33
CA ARG A 90 -24.95 -9.96 -3.70
C ARG A 90 -23.98 -8.83 -3.39
N LEU A 91 -24.31 -7.61 -3.83
CA LEU A 91 -23.67 -6.39 -3.40
C LEU A 91 -24.52 -5.74 -2.28
N VAL A 92 -23.89 -5.47 -1.14
CA VAL A 92 -24.48 -4.69 -0.05
C VAL A 92 -23.79 -3.35 0.00
N THR A 93 -24.51 -2.27 -0.30
CA THR A 93 -23.99 -0.89 -0.31
C THR A 93 -24.11 -0.25 1.07
N HIS A 94 -23.32 0.79 1.32
CA HIS A 94 -23.24 1.49 2.61
C HIS A 94 -22.87 0.55 3.76
N PHE A 95 -21.92 -0.36 3.49
CA PHE A 95 -21.55 -1.44 4.38
C PHE A 95 -20.03 -1.57 4.49
N SER A 96 -19.51 -1.63 5.72
CA SER A 96 -18.11 -1.93 6.02
C SER A 96 -18.00 -2.72 7.31
N LEU A 97 -17.17 -3.77 7.32
CA LEU A 97 -16.90 -4.56 8.53
C LEU A 97 -16.12 -3.80 9.60
N SER A 98 -15.40 -2.75 9.22
CA SER A 98 -14.71 -1.86 10.15
C SER A 98 -15.63 -0.79 10.79
N ALA A 99 -16.88 -0.69 10.35
CA ALA A 99 -17.88 0.17 10.96
C ALA A 99 -18.75 -0.57 11.98
N LYS A 100 -19.46 0.18 12.82
CA LYS A 100 -20.49 -0.40 13.69
C LYS A 100 -21.70 -0.78 12.85
N LEU A 101 -21.95 -2.08 12.71
CA LEU A 101 -23.09 -2.59 11.96
C LEU A 101 -24.40 -2.46 12.75
N SER A 102 -25.44 -1.93 12.08
CA SER A 102 -26.80 -1.98 12.62
C SER A 102 -27.41 -3.38 12.47
N PRO A 103 -28.46 -3.72 13.24
CA PRO A 103 -29.20 -4.98 13.03
C PRO A 103 -29.68 -5.17 11.59
N ASN A 104 -30.07 -4.10 10.90
CA ASN A 104 -30.52 -4.15 9.51
C ASN A 104 -29.39 -4.46 8.53
N ASP A 105 -28.18 -3.95 8.80
CA ASP A 105 -26.99 -4.27 7.99
C ASP A 105 -26.64 -5.74 8.13
N ILE A 106 -26.66 -6.26 9.36
CA ILE A 106 -26.37 -7.66 9.65
C ILE A 106 -27.39 -8.60 8.97
N ASP A 107 -28.67 -8.23 8.89
CA ASP A 107 -29.70 -9.03 8.22
C ASP A 107 -29.46 -9.20 6.70
N GLN A 108 -28.66 -8.34 6.10
CA GLN A 108 -28.31 -8.42 4.68
C GLN A 108 -27.14 -9.40 4.42
N ILE A 109 -26.37 -9.79 5.45
CA ILE A 109 -25.21 -10.66 5.30
C ILE A 109 -25.67 -12.10 5.01
N PRO A 110 -25.21 -12.75 3.94
CA PRO A 110 -25.62 -14.09 3.53
C PRO A 110 -24.87 -15.20 4.30
N ILE A 111 -24.98 -15.20 5.63
CA ILE A 111 -24.48 -16.25 6.53
C ILE A 111 -25.65 -16.89 7.26
N SER A 112 -25.39 -17.89 8.10
CA SER A 112 -26.44 -18.57 8.86
C SER A 112 -27.23 -17.63 9.79
N ASP A 113 -28.43 -18.01 10.17
CA ASP A 113 -29.20 -17.27 11.19
C ASP A 113 -28.47 -17.20 12.52
N ALA A 114 -27.76 -18.27 12.89
CA ALA A 114 -26.90 -18.29 14.08
C ALA A 114 -25.74 -17.28 13.96
N GLY A 115 -25.14 -17.18 12.77
CA GLY A 115 -24.09 -16.21 12.45
C GLY A 115 -24.58 -14.78 12.61
N ARG A 116 -25.68 -14.42 11.96
CA ARG A 116 -26.32 -13.11 12.11
C ARG A 116 -26.68 -12.79 13.56
N ALA A 117 -27.25 -13.77 14.27
CA ALA A 117 -27.56 -13.59 15.69
C ALA A 117 -26.31 -13.36 16.54
N SER A 118 -25.20 -14.05 16.24
CA SER A 118 -23.93 -13.84 16.96
C SER A 118 -23.36 -12.44 16.72
N LEU A 119 -23.38 -11.94 15.48
CA LEU A 119 -22.98 -10.58 15.15
C LEU A 119 -23.85 -9.53 15.87
N LYS A 120 -25.18 -9.68 15.85
CA LYS A 120 -26.09 -8.78 16.56
C LYS A 120 -25.79 -8.71 18.06
N ARG A 121 -25.50 -9.85 18.70
CA ARG A 121 -25.09 -9.89 20.11
C ARG A 121 -23.77 -9.20 20.33
N PHE A 122 -22.78 -9.46 19.47
CA PHE A 122 -21.45 -8.86 19.57
C PHE A 122 -21.51 -7.34 19.48
N TYR A 123 -22.11 -6.79 18.41
CA TYR A 123 -22.23 -5.34 18.22
C TYR A 123 -23.17 -4.66 19.24
N GLY A 124 -24.11 -5.39 19.83
CA GLY A 124 -25.02 -4.89 20.84
C GLY A 124 -24.61 -5.17 22.29
N SER A 125 -23.45 -5.81 22.50
CA SER A 125 -23.01 -6.14 23.86
C SER A 125 -22.55 -4.90 24.62
N ALA A 126 -22.83 -4.89 25.94
CA ALA A 126 -22.21 -3.96 26.87
C ALA A 126 -20.72 -4.31 27.05
N PRO A 127 -19.91 -3.36 27.51
CA PRO A 127 -18.54 -3.65 27.93
C PRO A 127 -18.48 -4.80 28.93
N ARG A 128 -17.53 -5.69 28.76
CA ARG A 128 -17.30 -6.85 29.66
C ARG A 128 -15.99 -6.81 30.40
N PHE A 129 -15.07 -5.97 29.94
CA PHE A 129 -13.70 -5.85 30.44
C PHE A 129 -13.36 -4.39 30.77
N GLU A 130 -14.39 -3.58 31.13
CA GLU A 130 -14.22 -2.16 31.46
C GLU A 130 -13.36 -1.91 32.70
N ASP A 131 -13.29 -2.90 33.60
CA ASP A 131 -12.46 -2.85 34.81
C ASP A 131 -10.98 -3.23 34.55
N TRP A 132 -10.64 -3.67 33.34
CA TRP A 132 -9.27 -4.04 33.00
C TRP A 132 -8.40 -2.80 32.79
N THR A 133 -7.16 -2.88 33.22
CA THR A 133 -6.17 -1.88 32.91
C THR A 133 -5.76 -1.98 31.42
N GLU A 134 -5.27 -0.88 30.87
CA GLU A 134 -4.72 -0.84 29.50
C GLU A 134 -3.67 -1.94 29.28
N ALA A 135 -2.79 -2.17 30.29
CA ALA A 135 -1.76 -3.21 30.23
C ALA A 135 -2.32 -4.64 30.16
N GLU A 136 -3.39 -4.95 30.93
CA GLU A 136 -4.05 -6.24 30.88
C GLU A 136 -4.76 -6.47 29.55
N ALA A 137 -5.41 -5.44 29.02
CA ALA A 137 -6.03 -5.49 27.69
C ALA A 137 -4.99 -5.69 26.59
N GLU A 138 -3.91 -4.95 26.60
CA GLU A 138 -2.80 -5.07 25.64
C GLU A 138 -2.13 -6.43 25.69
N GLU A 139 -1.87 -6.99 26.89
CA GLU A 139 -1.30 -8.33 27.04
C GLU A 139 -2.18 -9.40 26.40
N LEU A 140 -3.50 -9.37 26.65
CA LEU A 140 -4.43 -10.30 26.01
C LEU A 140 -4.45 -10.11 24.50
N LEU A 141 -4.73 -8.89 24.06
CA LEU A 141 -4.98 -8.59 22.64
C LEU A 141 -3.75 -8.84 21.77
N SER A 142 -2.54 -8.61 22.30
CA SER A 142 -1.29 -8.90 21.59
C SER A 142 -0.95 -10.39 21.54
N SER A 143 -1.49 -11.21 22.47
CA SER A 143 -1.20 -12.64 22.57
C SER A 143 -2.13 -13.55 21.77
N ILE A 144 -3.25 -13.03 21.29
CA ILE A 144 -4.29 -13.80 20.59
C ILE A 144 -4.51 -13.30 19.16
N SER A 145 -4.78 -14.22 18.22
CA SER A 145 -5.18 -13.82 16.85
C SER A 145 -6.56 -13.15 16.87
N TYR A 146 -6.78 -12.23 15.92
CA TYR A 146 -8.07 -11.56 15.85
C TYR A 146 -9.26 -12.50 15.65
N PRO A 147 -9.24 -13.52 14.77
CA PRO A 147 -10.31 -14.50 14.68
C PRO A 147 -10.55 -15.28 15.98
N ASP A 148 -9.48 -15.63 16.71
CA ASP A 148 -9.63 -16.33 17.99
C ASP A 148 -10.22 -15.42 19.08
N PHE A 149 -9.85 -14.15 19.07
CA PHE A 149 -10.49 -13.14 19.92
C PHE A 149 -12.00 -13.02 19.63
N LEU A 150 -12.38 -12.96 18.36
CA LEU A 150 -13.79 -12.91 17.96
C LEU A 150 -14.58 -14.16 18.41
N ARG A 151 -13.97 -15.35 18.33
CA ARG A 151 -14.58 -16.60 18.80
C ARG A 151 -14.73 -16.62 20.31
N GLN A 152 -13.64 -16.39 21.03
CA GLN A 152 -13.56 -16.64 22.48
C GLN A 152 -14.18 -15.49 23.29
N TYR A 153 -13.92 -14.26 22.88
CA TYR A 153 -14.35 -13.06 23.61
C TYR A 153 -15.51 -12.34 22.92
N GLY A 154 -15.58 -12.37 21.59
CA GLY A 154 -16.71 -11.86 20.83
C GLY A 154 -17.92 -12.78 20.82
N GLY A 155 -17.73 -14.09 21.00
CA GLY A 155 -18.80 -15.11 20.95
C GLY A 155 -19.41 -15.27 19.56
N LEU A 156 -18.62 -15.03 18.50
CA LEU A 156 -19.05 -15.19 17.13
C LEU A 156 -18.98 -16.67 16.69
N THR A 157 -19.89 -17.05 15.81
CA THR A 157 -19.85 -18.33 15.11
C THR A 157 -18.80 -18.33 14.02
N GLU A 158 -18.39 -19.51 13.55
CA GLU A 158 -17.31 -19.64 12.56
C GLU A 158 -17.63 -18.90 11.25
N ASP A 159 -18.85 -18.99 10.74
CA ASP A 159 -19.27 -18.29 9.52
C ASP A 159 -19.32 -16.75 9.68
N ALA A 160 -19.53 -16.26 10.90
CA ALA A 160 -19.42 -14.85 11.21
C ALA A 160 -17.94 -14.39 11.32
N VAL A 161 -17.07 -15.22 11.88
CA VAL A 161 -15.61 -14.94 11.96
C VAL A 161 -14.99 -14.90 10.56
N GLN A 162 -15.38 -15.81 9.66
CA GLN A 162 -14.85 -15.88 8.30
C GLN A 162 -15.11 -14.62 7.46
N LEU A 163 -16.10 -13.79 7.81
CA LEU A 163 -16.31 -12.49 7.16
C LEU A 163 -15.06 -11.58 7.25
N PHE A 164 -14.31 -11.70 8.36
CA PHE A 164 -13.16 -10.87 8.63
C PHE A 164 -11.84 -11.44 8.08
N ASP A 165 -11.82 -12.73 7.70
CA ASP A 165 -10.56 -13.47 7.45
C ASP A 165 -9.65 -12.82 6.40
N LYS A 166 -10.20 -12.31 5.31
CA LYS A 166 -9.43 -11.73 4.20
C LYS A 166 -9.55 -10.21 4.06
N GLU A 167 -10.12 -9.55 5.06
CA GLU A 167 -10.41 -8.12 4.95
C GLU A 167 -9.13 -7.26 4.87
N GLU A 168 -8.08 -7.62 5.63
CA GLU A 168 -6.84 -6.84 5.70
C GLU A 168 -5.74 -7.26 4.71
N HIS A 169 -6.04 -8.10 3.73
CA HIS A 169 -5.06 -8.43 2.69
C HIS A 169 -4.46 -7.20 1.97
N GLY A 170 -5.23 -6.12 1.90
CA GLY A 170 -4.78 -4.87 1.28
C GLY A 170 -3.75 -4.10 2.11
N SER A 171 -3.81 -4.17 3.44
CA SER A 171 -2.93 -3.43 4.36
C SER A 171 -1.71 -4.25 4.77
N TRP A 172 -1.95 -5.48 5.25
CA TRP A 172 -0.92 -6.33 5.82
C TRP A 172 -0.35 -7.36 4.83
N GLY A 173 -1.08 -7.66 3.77
CA GLY A 173 -0.78 -8.77 2.88
C GLY A 173 -0.95 -10.15 3.54
N LEU A 174 -1.57 -10.19 4.71
CA LEU A 174 -1.80 -11.37 5.54
C LEU A 174 -3.29 -11.54 5.81
N GLU A 175 -3.72 -12.76 6.08
CA GLU A 175 -5.07 -13.03 6.59
C GLU A 175 -5.17 -12.65 8.08
N MET A 176 -6.37 -12.31 8.56
CA MET A 176 -6.60 -11.86 9.93
C MET A 176 -6.16 -12.87 11.00
N ARG A 177 -6.11 -14.17 10.67
CA ARG A 177 -5.56 -15.21 11.56
C ARG A 177 -4.07 -15.06 11.87
N ALA A 178 -3.33 -14.31 11.06
CA ALA A 178 -1.92 -14.01 11.27
C ALA A 178 -1.69 -12.65 11.96
N ILE A 179 -2.76 -11.94 12.29
CA ILE A 179 -2.74 -10.60 12.89
C ILE A 179 -3.27 -10.71 14.32
N SER A 180 -2.60 -10.04 15.28
CA SER A 180 -3.07 -9.98 16.65
C SER A 180 -4.39 -9.21 16.78
N ALA A 181 -5.14 -9.49 17.82
CA ALA A 181 -6.35 -8.72 18.09
C ALA A 181 -6.04 -7.25 18.40
N ALA A 182 -4.89 -6.95 19.04
CA ALA A 182 -4.44 -5.59 19.29
C ALA A 182 -4.28 -4.81 17.98
N GLU A 183 -3.58 -5.39 17.02
CA GLU A 183 -3.32 -4.77 15.72
C GLU A 183 -4.61 -4.56 14.91
N ALA A 184 -5.50 -5.56 14.88
CA ALA A 184 -6.78 -5.46 14.18
C ALA A 184 -7.67 -4.37 14.79
N ILE A 185 -7.75 -4.29 16.12
CA ILE A 185 -8.53 -3.26 16.82
C ILE A 185 -7.91 -1.87 16.61
N TRP A 186 -6.58 -1.77 16.63
CA TRP A 186 -5.88 -0.52 16.33
C TRP A 186 -6.19 -0.02 14.92
N GLU A 187 -6.29 -0.92 13.94
CA GLU A 187 -6.74 -0.62 12.57
C GLU A 187 -8.24 -0.29 12.48
N GLY A 188 -8.98 -0.31 13.62
CA GLY A 188 -10.39 0.04 13.73
C GLY A 188 -11.36 -1.10 13.46
N TYR A 189 -10.92 -2.36 13.51
CA TYR A 189 -11.84 -3.51 13.50
C TYR A 189 -12.57 -3.65 14.84
N PRO A 190 -13.76 -4.26 14.84
CA PRO A 190 -14.59 -4.33 16.03
C PRO A 190 -13.95 -5.12 17.19
N GLY A 191 -14.12 -4.60 18.42
CA GLY A 191 -13.62 -5.24 19.63
C GLY A 191 -13.38 -4.28 20.80
N ALA A 192 -12.94 -3.04 20.50
CA ALA A 192 -12.65 -2.01 21.51
C ALA A 192 -13.81 -1.79 22.50
N HIS A 193 -15.06 -1.81 22.02
CA HIS A 193 -16.26 -1.64 22.84
C HIS A 193 -16.41 -2.67 23.98
N LEU A 194 -15.78 -3.85 23.89
CA LEU A 194 -15.78 -4.82 24.97
C LEU A 194 -14.95 -4.38 26.18
N PHE A 195 -14.04 -3.42 26.00
CA PHE A 195 -13.17 -2.83 27.01
C PHE A 195 -13.64 -1.44 27.48
N GLY A 196 -14.87 -1.05 27.13
CA GLY A 196 -15.44 0.24 27.52
C GLY A 196 -15.03 1.41 26.65
N GLU A 197 -14.25 1.19 25.61
CA GLU A 197 -13.90 2.24 24.65
C GLU A 197 -15.10 2.55 23.75
N GLU A 198 -15.34 3.84 23.51
CA GLU A 198 -16.35 4.24 22.55
C GLU A 198 -15.99 3.75 21.15
N TRP A 199 -16.98 3.25 20.46
CA TRP A 199 -16.88 2.90 19.06
C TRP A 199 -16.70 4.18 18.24
N SER A 200 -15.47 4.55 17.98
CA SER A 200 -15.15 5.75 17.23
C SER A 200 -15.16 5.47 15.74
N GLU A 201 -16.13 5.98 15.02
CA GLU A 201 -16.11 6.06 13.55
C GLU A 201 -14.96 6.95 13.04
N ASP A 202 -14.47 7.86 13.90
CA ASP A 202 -13.44 8.87 13.62
C ASP A 202 -12.05 8.48 14.13
N SER A 203 -11.85 7.28 14.67
CA SER A 203 -10.64 6.92 15.39
C SER A 203 -9.35 6.97 14.54
N PHE A 204 -9.46 7.04 13.23
CA PHE A 204 -8.31 7.11 12.36
C PHE A 204 -8.51 8.06 11.18
N GLY A 205 -8.56 9.36 11.46
CA GLY A 205 -8.36 10.36 10.43
C GLY A 205 -6.93 10.25 9.88
N TYR A 206 -6.69 9.30 8.97
CA TYR A 206 -5.37 9.04 8.38
C TYR A 206 -4.95 10.29 7.58
N PRO A 207 -4.19 11.22 8.16
CA PRO A 207 -3.91 12.51 7.53
C PRO A 207 -2.80 12.41 6.48
N VAL A 208 -2.73 11.30 5.77
CA VAL A 208 -1.72 11.08 4.73
C VAL A 208 -1.78 12.15 3.65
N ALA A 209 -0.61 12.47 3.10
CA ALA A 209 -0.51 13.16 1.84
C ALA A 209 0.02 12.19 0.77
N MET A 210 -0.24 12.49 -0.51
CA MET A 210 0.27 11.69 -1.63
C MET A 210 0.23 12.49 -2.95
N TRP A 211 0.99 12.00 -3.92
CA TRP A 211 0.84 12.41 -5.32
C TRP A 211 -0.15 11.48 -6.05
N PRO A 212 -0.64 11.90 -7.22
CA PRO A 212 -1.58 11.10 -7.99
C PRO A 212 -1.01 9.78 -8.50
N ASP A 213 0.32 9.65 -8.57
CA ASP A 213 1.07 8.45 -8.93
C ASP A 213 1.78 7.83 -7.72
N GLY A 214 1.37 8.21 -6.50
CA GLY A 214 2.01 7.78 -5.26
C GLY A 214 3.44 8.30 -5.14
N ASN A 215 4.31 7.56 -4.46
CA ASN A 215 5.69 8.00 -4.18
C ASN A 215 6.61 7.99 -5.42
N ALA A 216 6.10 7.62 -6.61
CA ALA A 216 6.84 7.76 -7.87
C ALA A 216 7.25 9.21 -8.11
N SER A 217 6.37 10.19 -7.84
CA SER A 217 6.71 11.62 -7.95
C SER A 217 7.85 12.03 -7.02
N LEU A 218 7.95 11.49 -5.80
CA LEU A 218 9.09 11.76 -4.92
C LEU A 218 10.40 11.24 -5.52
N VAL A 219 10.41 10.02 -6.03
CA VAL A 219 11.59 9.46 -6.70
C VAL A 219 11.95 10.26 -7.95
N ARG A 220 10.98 10.72 -8.71
CA ARG A 220 11.17 11.58 -9.88
C ARG A 220 11.84 12.91 -9.51
N LEU A 221 11.44 13.54 -8.40
CA LEU A 221 12.11 14.72 -7.84
C LEU A 221 13.58 14.44 -7.50
N MET A 222 13.86 13.31 -6.84
CA MET A 222 15.22 12.90 -6.52
C MET A 222 16.08 12.70 -7.77
N VAL A 223 15.54 12.02 -8.78
CA VAL A 223 16.24 11.77 -10.06
C VAL A 223 16.48 13.09 -10.80
N ALA A 224 15.49 13.96 -10.89
CA ALA A 224 15.65 15.29 -11.52
C ALA A 224 16.74 16.13 -10.83
N LYS A 225 16.81 16.10 -9.50
CA LYS A 225 17.85 16.82 -8.74
C LYS A 225 19.25 16.24 -8.93
N LEU A 226 19.37 14.90 -8.97
CA LEU A 226 20.66 14.23 -9.16
C LEU A 226 21.14 14.26 -10.62
N MET A 227 20.22 14.26 -11.56
CA MET A 227 20.46 14.19 -13.00
C MET A 227 19.62 15.25 -13.75
N PRO A 228 19.90 16.54 -13.55
CA PRO A 228 19.06 17.64 -14.06
C PRO A 228 18.94 17.68 -15.59
N HIS A 229 19.81 16.96 -16.32
CA HIS A 229 19.72 16.84 -17.77
C HIS A 229 18.59 15.89 -18.23
N SER A 230 18.11 15.00 -17.35
CA SER A 230 17.01 14.08 -17.69
C SER A 230 15.65 14.74 -17.57
N ALA A 231 15.53 15.76 -16.72
CA ALA A 231 14.28 16.46 -16.49
C ALA A 231 14.55 17.89 -15.99
N PRO A 232 14.88 18.82 -16.90
CA PRO A 232 15.08 20.22 -16.54
C PRO A 232 13.78 20.84 -16.03
N ASP A 233 13.91 21.76 -15.09
CA ASP A 233 12.82 22.57 -14.54
C ASP A 233 11.72 21.78 -13.76
N VAL A 234 12.02 20.55 -13.34
CA VAL A 234 11.12 19.76 -12.51
C VAL A 234 11.13 20.27 -11.06
N THR A 235 9.94 20.51 -10.52
CA THR A 235 9.66 20.93 -9.16
C THR A 235 8.57 20.08 -8.55
N ALA A 236 8.30 20.22 -7.25
CA ALA A 236 7.19 19.52 -6.59
C ALA A 236 5.81 19.87 -7.22
N ASP A 237 5.68 21.07 -7.83
CA ASP A 237 4.42 21.55 -8.40
C ASP A 237 4.10 20.99 -9.80
N ASN A 238 5.10 20.37 -10.48
CA ASN A 238 4.89 19.84 -11.83
C ASN A 238 5.40 18.41 -12.04
N VAL A 239 5.96 17.78 -11.03
CA VAL A 239 6.64 16.47 -11.13
C VAL A 239 5.77 15.35 -11.67
N ALA A 240 4.47 15.35 -11.32
CA ALA A 240 3.57 14.29 -11.73
C ALA A 240 3.30 14.27 -13.25
N ILE A 241 3.40 15.42 -13.90
CA ILE A 241 3.20 15.57 -15.34
C ILE A 241 4.49 15.79 -16.13
N ALA A 242 5.63 15.89 -15.44
CA ALA A 242 6.90 16.20 -16.07
C ALA A 242 7.38 15.05 -16.99
N HIS A 243 7.91 15.41 -18.14
CA HIS A 243 8.56 14.46 -19.04
C HIS A 243 10.03 14.24 -18.65
N PHE A 244 10.49 12.98 -18.66
CA PHE A 244 11.88 12.59 -18.39
C PHE A 244 12.54 12.04 -19.66
N ASP A 245 13.73 12.53 -19.96
CA ASP A 245 14.60 11.97 -20.99
C ASP A 245 15.40 10.80 -20.42
N TYR A 246 14.91 9.59 -20.60
CA TYR A 246 15.57 8.38 -20.11
C TYR A 246 16.93 8.13 -20.77
N SER A 247 17.17 8.64 -21.98
CA SER A 247 18.48 8.55 -22.65
C SER A 247 19.58 9.36 -21.93
N ALA A 248 19.16 10.34 -21.13
CA ALA A 248 20.08 11.19 -20.36
C ALA A 248 20.47 10.58 -18.99
N LEU A 249 19.84 9.50 -18.53
CA LEU A 249 20.09 8.91 -17.22
C LEU A 249 21.49 8.28 -17.08
N ASP A 250 22.06 7.68 -18.14
CA ASP A 250 23.36 6.99 -18.12
C ASP A 250 24.42 7.69 -18.98
N ARG A 251 24.57 9.02 -18.89
CA ARG A 251 25.60 9.76 -19.64
C ARG A 251 26.99 9.45 -19.11
N LYS A 252 27.92 9.01 -19.99
CA LYS A 252 29.27 8.55 -19.63
C LYS A 252 30.09 9.51 -18.77
N ASN A 253 29.90 10.78 -18.93
CA ASN A 253 30.69 11.82 -18.23
C ASN A 253 29.99 12.42 -17.01
N ALA A 254 28.77 11.97 -16.69
CA ALA A 254 28.05 12.43 -15.52
C ALA A 254 28.65 11.85 -14.22
N ASN A 255 28.57 12.64 -13.14
CA ASN A 255 29.04 12.20 -11.84
C ASN A 255 28.05 11.17 -11.21
N VAL A 256 26.75 11.31 -11.48
CA VAL A 256 25.70 10.38 -11.09
C VAL A 256 25.10 9.82 -12.36
N ARG A 257 24.97 8.50 -12.41
CA ARG A 257 24.43 7.77 -13.55
C ARG A 257 23.45 6.73 -13.04
N LEU A 258 22.35 6.54 -13.76
CA LEU A 258 21.37 5.52 -13.52
C LEU A 258 21.23 4.65 -14.78
N ARG A 259 21.54 3.37 -14.64
CA ARG A 259 21.45 2.37 -15.70
C ARG A 259 20.28 1.46 -15.43
N LEU A 260 19.26 1.56 -16.26
CA LEU A 260 18.09 0.68 -16.26
C LEU A 260 18.41 -0.64 -16.96
N ASN A 261 17.54 -1.64 -16.77
CA ASN A 261 17.69 -2.97 -17.36
C ASN A 261 19.06 -3.59 -17.07
N ALA A 262 19.57 -3.41 -15.86
CA ALA A 262 20.88 -3.85 -15.41
C ALA A 262 20.71 -4.74 -14.15
N THR A 263 20.46 -6.02 -14.35
CA THR A 263 20.22 -6.99 -13.27
C THR A 263 21.54 -7.44 -12.66
N VAL A 264 21.84 -7.00 -11.43
CA VAL A 264 23.02 -7.45 -10.69
C VAL A 264 22.85 -8.94 -10.34
N ILE A 265 23.90 -9.73 -10.62
CA ILE A 265 23.94 -11.19 -10.39
C ILE A 265 25.10 -11.62 -9.51
N GLY A 266 26.07 -10.74 -9.22
CA GLY A 266 27.19 -11.03 -8.34
C GLY A 266 27.89 -9.78 -7.84
N VAL A 267 28.32 -9.82 -6.58
CA VAL A 267 29.08 -8.76 -5.91
C VAL A 267 30.20 -9.39 -5.10
N ASP A 268 31.44 -9.11 -5.47
CA ASP A 268 32.64 -9.71 -4.89
C ASP A 268 33.59 -8.62 -4.38
N ASN A 269 34.12 -8.83 -3.18
CA ASN A 269 35.22 -8.01 -2.68
C ASN A 269 36.51 -8.36 -3.40
N THR A 270 37.31 -7.35 -3.72
CA THR A 270 38.65 -7.48 -4.33
C THR A 270 39.65 -6.71 -3.50
N ASP A 271 40.95 -6.91 -3.76
CA ASP A 271 42.01 -6.17 -3.08
C ASP A 271 41.95 -4.63 -3.30
N GLN A 272 41.23 -4.19 -4.33
CA GLN A 272 41.13 -2.78 -4.72
C GLN A 272 39.72 -2.20 -4.56
N GLY A 273 38.78 -2.91 -3.93
CA GLY A 273 37.38 -2.48 -3.76
C GLY A 273 36.39 -3.58 -4.01
N VAL A 274 35.41 -3.32 -4.85
CA VAL A 274 34.29 -4.26 -5.13
C VAL A 274 34.12 -4.43 -6.64
N SER A 275 33.92 -5.66 -7.07
CA SER A 275 33.52 -6.03 -8.43
C SER A 275 32.04 -6.38 -8.47
N VAL A 276 31.29 -5.73 -9.34
CA VAL A 276 29.85 -5.97 -9.52
C VAL A 276 29.62 -6.52 -10.92
N THR A 277 29.04 -7.72 -11.00
CA THR A 277 28.64 -8.37 -12.26
C THR A 277 27.14 -8.21 -12.45
N TYR A 278 26.72 -7.79 -13.63
CA TYR A 278 25.31 -7.62 -13.97
C TYR A 278 25.01 -8.08 -15.40
N ALA A 279 23.78 -8.49 -15.64
CA ALA A 279 23.26 -8.78 -16.98
C ALA A 279 22.55 -7.55 -17.54
N SER A 280 22.78 -7.23 -18.81
CA SER A 280 22.02 -6.21 -19.56
C SER A 280 20.68 -6.76 -20.05
N SER A 281 19.83 -5.89 -20.61
CA SER A 281 18.56 -6.28 -21.27
C SER A 281 18.73 -7.31 -22.38
N GLU A 282 19.92 -7.35 -23.01
CA GLU A 282 20.26 -8.30 -24.09
C GLU A 282 20.83 -9.61 -23.55
N GLY A 283 20.93 -9.75 -22.21
CA GLY A 283 21.51 -10.93 -21.55
C GLY A 283 23.06 -10.94 -21.56
N GLU A 284 23.70 -9.89 -22.01
CA GLU A 284 25.17 -9.78 -21.95
C GLU A 284 25.64 -9.57 -20.52
N LEU A 285 26.65 -10.33 -20.12
CA LEU A 285 27.32 -10.14 -18.83
C LEU A 285 28.31 -8.99 -18.91
N LYS A 286 28.18 -8.06 -17.98
CA LYS A 286 29.03 -6.90 -17.84
C LYS A 286 29.55 -6.80 -16.42
N GLN A 287 30.71 -6.17 -16.25
CA GLN A 287 31.35 -5.98 -14.95
C GLN A 287 31.73 -4.51 -14.75
N VAL A 288 31.58 -4.05 -13.53
CA VAL A 288 32.04 -2.73 -13.10
C VAL A 288 32.76 -2.85 -11.76
N SER A 289 33.86 -2.11 -11.61
CA SER A 289 34.60 -2.01 -10.36
C SER A 289 34.28 -0.68 -9.65
N ALA A 290 34.13 -0.76 -8.35
CA ALA A 290 33.88 0.39 -7.48
C ALA A 290 34.73 0.31 -6.20
N GLN A 291 34.93 1.44 -5.52
CA GLN A 291 35.56 1.45 -4.20
C GLN A 291 34.61 0.90 -3.12
N HIS A 292 33.32 1.21 -3.26
CA HIS A 292 32.25 0.80 -2.35
C HIS A 292 30.98 0.46 -3.14
N THR A 293 30.18 -0.43 -2.61
CA THR A 293 28.87 -0.81 -3.15
C THR A 293 27.82 -0.78 -2.03
N VAL A 294 26.64 -0.24 -2.34
CA VAL A 294 25.46 -0.27 -1.47
C VAL A 294 24.44 -1.21 -2.13
N LEU A 295 24.05 -2.25 -1.42
CA LEU A 295 23.02 -3.20 -1.86
C LEU A 295 21.65 -2.67 -1.39
N ALA A 296 20.97 -1.95 -2.26
CA ALA A 296 19.65 -1.38 -2.02
C ALA A 296 18.54 -2.26 -2.61
N CYS A 297 18.63 -3.57 -2.41
CA CYS A 297 17.67 -4.57 -2.88
C CYS A 297 17.06 -5.34 -1.70
N TYR A 298 16.16 -6.27 -1.98
CA TYR A 298 15.61 -7.14 -0.95
C TYR A 298 16.69 -7.91 -0.20
N HIS A 299 16.61 -7.96 1.11
CA HIS A 299 17.57 -8.64 1.97
C HIS A 299 17.73 -10.12 1.60
N SER A 300 16.64 -10.80 1.26
CA SER A 300 16.66 -12.21 0.85
C SER A 300 17.43 -12.50 -0.45
N VAL A 301 17.66 -11.49 -1.29
CA VAL A 301 18.46 -11.61 -2.55
C VAL A 301 19.95 -11.48 -2.26
N ILE A 302 20.34 -10.73 -1.23
CA ILE A 302 21.75 -10.42 -0.93
C ILE A 302 22.63 -11.67 -0.76
N PRO A 303 22.22 -12.75 -0.05
CA PRO A 303 22.99 -13.97 0.07
C PRO A 303 23.35 -14.64 -1.28
N HIS A 304 22.51 -14.47 -2.29
CA HIS A 304 22.75 -14.98 -3.65
C HIS A 304 23.73 -14.10 -4.43
N LEU A 305 23.76 -12.80 -4.16
CA LEU A 305 24.69 -11.85 -4.79
C LEU A 305 26.09 -11.91 -4.16
N CYS A 306 26.18 -12.22 -2.86
CA CYS A 306 27.39 -12.21 -2.06
C CYS A 306 27.69 -13.59 -1.47
N PRO A 307 28.12 -14.60 -2.27
CA PRO A 307 28.26 -15.98 -1.80
C PRO A 307 29.32 -16.16 -0.70
N THR A 308 30.28 -15.25 -0.59
CA THR A 308 31.35 -15.28 0.44
C THR A 308 30.93 -14.70 1.79
N MET A 309 29.68 -14.20 1.91
CA MET A 309 29.15 -13.67 3.17
C MET A 309 29.09 -14.77 4.27
N PRO A 310 29.35 -14.44 5.56
CA PRO A 310 29.22 -15.40 6.66
C PRO A 310 27.81 -16.04 6.72
N GLU A 311 27.75 -17.34 7.00
CA GLU A 311 26.47 -18.08 7.02
C GLU A 311 25.48 -17.55 8.06
N THR A 312 25.97 -17.07 9.21
CA THR A 312 25.13 -16.41 10.23
C THR A 312 24.43 -15.16 9.71
N GLN A 313 25.11 -14.37 8.88
CA GLN A 313 24.55 -13.18 8.27
C GLN A 313 23.57 -13.54 7.14
N LYS A 314 23.88 -14.55 6.33
CA LYS A 314 22.95 -15.07 5.31
C LYS A 314 21.65 -15.54 5.95
N ALA A 315 21.73 -16.32 7.03
CA ALA A 315 20.56 -16.80 7.78
C ALA A 315 19.71 -15.63 8.32
N ALA A 316 20.36 -14.60 8.88
CA ALA A 316 19.66 -13.42 9.40
C ALA A 316 18.93 -12.64 8.28
N LEU A 317 19.55 -12.49 7.10
CA LEU A 317 18.92 -11.83 5.95
C LEU A 317 17.75 -12.64 5.38
N GLN A 318 17.83 -13.97 5.42
CA GLN A 318 16.77 -14.87 4.95
C GLN A 318 15.61 -15.00 5.94
N TYR A 319 15.82 -14.67 7.22
CA TYR A 319 14.78 -14.72 8.25
C TYR A 319 13.60 -13.77 7.96
N GLN A 320 13.85 -12.64 7.30
CA GLN A 320 12.82 -11.67 6.95
C GLN A 320 12.01 -12.13 5.74
N VAL A 321 10.85 -12.69 6.00
CA VAL A 321 9.88 -13.04 4.96
C VAL A 321 9.17 -11.79 4.47
N LYS A 322 9.08 -11.63 3.16
CA LYS A 322 8.29 -10.57 2.50
C LYS A 322 6.99 -11.17 2.00
N VAL A 323 5.88 -10.58 2.41
CA VAL A 323 4.57 -10.98 1.93
C VAL A 323 4.32 -10.34 0.56
N PRO A 324 3.98 -11.11 -0.48
CA PRO A 324 3.66 -10.55 -1.78
C PRO A 324 2.29 -9.90 -1.75
N MET A 325 2.22 -8.65 -2.21
CA MET A 325 0.98 -7.94 -2.43
C MET A 325 0.77 -7.71 -3.93
N ILE A 326 -0.48 -7.79 -4.37
CA ILE A 326 -0.87 -7.53 -5.76
C ILE A 326 -1.68 -6.24 -5.79
N LEU A 327 -1.18 -5.29 -6.57
CA LEU A 327 -1.87 -4.06 -6.90
C LEU A 327 -2.17 -4.06 -8.39
N THR A 328 -3.45 -4.16 -8.75
CA THR A 328 -3.89 -4.17 -10.15
C THR A 328 -4.66 -2.89 -10.45
N ASN A 329 -4.24 -2.17 -11.47
CA ASN A 329 -4.91 -0.96 -11.92
C ASN A 329 -5.64 -1.22 -13.23
N VAL A 330 -6.91 -0.85 -13.31
CA VAL A 330 -7.75 -0.98 -14.50
C VAL A 330 -8.30 0.40 -14.88
N LEU A 331 -8.02 0.83 -16.10
CA LEU A 331 -8.63 2.04 -16.62
C LEU A 331 -10.09 1.77 -16.99
N LEU A 332 -11.01 2.45 -16.33
CA LEU A 332 -12.41 2.50 -16.68
C LEU A 332 -12.69 3.68 -17.64
N ARG A 333 -13.64 3.49 -18.52
CA ARG A 333 -14.07 4.56 -19.44
C ARG A 333 -14.77 5.71 -18.70
N ASN A 334 -15.46 5.39 -17.60
CA ASN A 334 -16.16 6.33 -16.72
C ASN A 334 -16.47 5.66 -15.37
N SER A 335 -16.92 6.41 -14.38
CA SER A 335 -17.35 5.90 -13.06
C SER A 335 -18.88 5.91 -12.86
N GLU A 336 -19.67 6.25 -13.88
CA GLU A 336 -21.13 6.48 -13.74
C GLU A 336 -21.90 5.37 -13.03
N ALA A 337 -21.53 4.10 -13.25
CA ALA A 337 -22.22 2.97 -12.61
C ALA A 337 -21.97 2.92 -11.10
N LEU A 338 -20.74 3.18 -10.66
CA LEU A 338 -20.36 3.23 -9.24
C LEU A 338 -20.95 4.46 -8.57
N ASP A 339 -20.90 5.62 -9.23
CA ASP A 339 -21.48 6.87 -8.71
C ASP A 339 -23.01 6.76 -8.55
N LYS A 340 -23.71 6.09 -9.47
CA LYS A 340 -25.17 5.79 -9.33
C LYS A 340 -25.48 4.90 -8.13
N LEU A 341 -24.56 4.02 -7.75
CA LEU A 341 -24.70 3.16 -6.57
C LEU A 341 -24.26 3.86 -5.28
N GLY A 342 -23.60 5.02 -5.37
CA GLY A 342 -22.97 5.69 -4.24
C GLY A 342 -21.79 4.90 -3.67
N VAL A 343 -21.02 4.19 -4.52
CA VAL A 343 -19.96 3.27 -4.10
C VAL A 343 -18.63 3.71 -4.68
N ASP A 344 -17.64 3.93 -3.81
CA ASP A 344 -16.26 4.23 -4.17
C ASP A 344 -15.31 3.05 -3.88
N ALA A 345 -15.67 2.16 -2.94
CA ALA A 345 -14.86 0.99 -2.61
C ALA A 345 -15.74 -0.24 -2.33
N ILE A 346 -15.22 -1.41 -2.69
CA ILE A 346 -15.91 -2.67 -2.49
C ILE A 346 -14.93 -3.66 -1.85
N SER A 347 -15.30 -4.21 -0.69
CA SER A 347 -14.63 -5.36 -0.09
C SER A 347 -15.18 -6.65 -0.69
N CYS A 348 -14.29 -7.59 -1.00
CA CYS A 348 -14.60 -8.88 -1.62
C CYS A 348 -13.95 -10.01 -0.80
N PRO A 349 -14.42 -10.29 0.42
CA PRO A 349 -13.83 -11.30 1.28
C PRO A 349 -13.83 -12.67 0.59
N GLY A 350 -12.72 -13.40 0.70
CA GLY A 350 -12.54 -14.69 0.06
C GLY A 350 -12.00 -14.65 -1.38
N ARG A 351 -11.82 -13.48 -1.98
CA ARG A 351 -11.24 -13.33 -3.32
C ARG A 351 -9.76 -12.92 -3.28
N LEU A 352 -9.01 -13.22 -4.36
CA LEU A 352 -7.61 -12.84 -4.49
C LEU A 352 -7.42 -11.32 -4.33
N HIS A 353 -8.27 -10.54 -4.97
CA HIS A 353 -8.38 -9.11 -4.71
C HIS A 353 -9.47 -8.91 -3.67
N ALA A 354 -9.07 -8.83 -2.40
CA ALA A 354 -10.01 -8.69 -1.28
C ALA A 354 -10.69 -7.31 -1.26
N ARG A 355 -10.09 -6.31 -1.90
CA ARG A 355 -10.64 -4.96 -1.98
C ARG A 355 -10.40 -4.34 -3.34
N LEU A 356 -11.35 -3.55 -3.79
CA LEU A 356 -11.20 -2.65 -4.92
C LEU A 356 -11.75 -1.28 -4.55
N PHE A 357 -11.17 -0.23 -5.14
CA PHE A 357 -11.63 1.14 -4.93
C PHE A 357 -11.41 2.01 -6.16
N LEU A 358 -12.29 2.97 -6.33
CA LEU A 358 -12.21 3.96 -7.39
C LEU A 358 -11.19 5.03 -7.02
N PHE A 359 -10.10 5.12 -7.79
CA PHE A 359 -9.09 6.14 -7.57
C PHE A 359 -9.33 7.31 -8.51
N LYS A 360 -10.00 8.33 -8.01
CA LYS A 360 -10.34 9.55 -8.77
C LYS A 360 -9.13 10.48 -9.00
N GLY A 361 -7.95 10.13 -8.46
CA GLY A 361 -6.74 10.94 -8.56
C GLY A 361 -6.75 12.15 -7.61
N LEU A 362 -5.66 12.90 -7.65
CA LEU A 362 -5.40 14.04 -6.76
C LEU A 362 -4.84 15.20 -7.55
N ASN A 363 -5.27 16.42 -7.25
CA ASN A 363 -4.78 17.65 -7.89
C ASN A 363 -3.47 18.12 -7.26
N THR A 364 -2.40 17.31 -7.38
CA THR A 364 -1.07 17.61 -6.86
C THR A 364 0.02 17.35 -7.91
N GLY A 365 1.17 17.96 -7.78
CA GLY A 365 2.30 17.78 -8.70
C GLY A 365 2.02 18.20 -10.15
N GLY A 366 1.11 19.16 -10.35
CA GLY A 366 0.70 19.66 -11.68
C GLY A 366 -0.39 18.83 -12.37
N TYR A 367 -0.71 17.65 -11.85
CA TYR A 367 -1.77 16.81 -12.38
C TYR A 367 -3.14 17.37 -12.05
N GLN A 368 -4.07 17.25 -13.00
CA GLN A 368 -5.48 17.57 -12.84
C GLN A 368 -6.27 16.27 -12.98
N ARG A 369 -6.97 15.88 -11.91
CA ARG A 369 -7.80 14.67 -11.89
C ARG A 369 -9.05 14.86 -12.76
N PRO A 370 -9.69 13.78 -13.23
CA PRO A 370 -11.01 13.83 -13.83
C PRO A 370 -12.00 14.59 -12.96
N GLY A 371 -12.77 15.48 -13.55
CA GLY A 371 -13.71 16.37 -12.85
C GLY A 371 -15.14 15.84 -12.80
N SER A 372 -15.47 14.86 -13.65
CA SER A 372 -16.84 14.34 -13.80
C SER A 372 -16.86 12.81 -13.93
N ALA A 373 -18.04 12.22 -13.70
CA ALA A 373 -18.25 10.77 -13.71
C ALA A 373 -18.16 10.13 -15.09
N ASP A 374 -18.30 10.90 -16.17
CA ASP A 374 -18.21 10.46 -17.57
C ASP A 374 -16.77 10.42 -18.11
N GLU A 375 -15.80 10.93 -17.35
CA GLU A 375 -14.38 10.87 -17.71
C GLU A 375 -13.73 9.55 -17.28
N ALA A 376 -12.62 9.22 -17.95
CA ALA A 376 -11.84 8.02 -17.64
C ALA A 376 -11.23 8.09 -16.25
N VAL A 377 -11.26 6.98 -15.53
CA VAL A 377 -10.81 6.90 -14.13
C VAL A 377 -10.17 5.54 -13.84
N SER A 378 -9.26 5.48 -12.88
CA SER A 378 -8.63 4.23 -12.45
C SER A 378 -9.45 3.51 -11.38
N LEU A 379 -9.63 2.20 -11.56
CA LEU A 379 -10.09 1.28 -10.54
C LEU A 379 -8.88 0.47 -10.05
N VAL A 380 -8.61 0.51 -8.75
CA VAL A 380 -7.47 -0.15 -8.12
C VAL A 380 -7.97 -1.37 -7.34
N PHE A 381 -7.35 -2.50 -7.57
CA PHE A 381 -7.63 -3.75 -6.87
C PHE A 381 -6.46 -4.11 -5.98
N TRP A 382 -6.74 -4.43 -4.73
CA TRP A 382 -5.76 -4.88 -3.75
C TRP A 382 -5.99 -6.33 -3.35
N GLY A 383 -4.90 -7.06 -3.23
CA GLY A 383 -4.92 -8.42 -2.77
C GLY A 383 -3.54 -8.93 -2.39
N SER A 384 -3.52 -10.13 -1.86
CA SER A 384 -2.31 -10.86 -1.54
C SER A 384 -2.47 -12.31 -1.94
N ILE A 385 -1.36 -12.95 -2.27
CA ILE A 385 -1.28 -14.40 -2.50
C ILE A 385 -0.72 -15.14 -1.28
N SER A 386 -0.80 -14.55 -0.10
CA SER A 386 -0.42 -15.26 1.13
C SER A 386 -1.36 -16.44 1.34
N PRO A 387 -0.84 -17.57 1.82
CA PRO A 387 -1.62 -18.78 2.04
C PRO A 387 -2.62 -18.64 3.16
#